data_459f465314d629cc9c34017e2f0b62ee
#
_entry.id   459f465314d629cc9c34017e2f0b62ee
#
_cell.length_a   1.000
_cell.length_b   1.000
_cell.length_c   1.000
_cell.angle_alpha   90.00
_cell.angle_beta   90.00
_cell.angle_gamma   90.00
#
_symmetry.space_group_name_H-M   'P 1'
#
loop_
_entity.id
_entity.type
_entity.pdbx_description
1 polymer ?
#
loop_
_entity_poly.entity_id
_entity_poly.type
_entity_poly.pdbx_seq_one_letter_code
_entity_poly.pdbx_strand_id
1 'polypeptide(L)'
;MADLLVIVPSRGRPGSVARVVDAWRATGALDVAHLVWVVDADDPAIDGYRQAVPDEPGTAPVSRYEVPRWMPMVRKLDLVAADARETYWSIGFAGDDHVPRTPGWAARYVEELRRLGTGIVYGDDGYQGKRLPTQWAMTSDIVRALGRMVPAPVEHLYCDNAVLDLGISAGCIHYLPDVLVEHMHPVAGKAADDDQYRRVNSRDQYRRDRVAYRRWKQSRLAADVVAVRTLRERAGIHA
;
A
#
# COMPACT_ATOMS: atom_id res chain seq x y z
N MET A 1 16.82 -9.40 -8.20
CA MET A 1 16.16 -8.15 -7.80
C MET A 1 14.73 -8.50 -7.52
N ALA A 2 14.16 -8.06 -6.39
CA ALA A 2 12.76 -8.38 -6.04
C ALA A 2 11.80 -7.69 -7.02
N ASP A 3 10.73 -8.39 -7.39
CA ASP A 3 9.73 -7.86 -8.32
C ASP A 3 8.74 -6.90 -7.65
N LEU A 4 8.58 -7.00 -6.33
CA LEU A 4 7.60 -6.24 -5.54
C LEU A 4 8.30 -5.50 -4.40
N LEU A 5 8.02 -4.19 -4.27
CA LEU A 5 8.27 -3.42 -3.06
C LEU A 5 6.95 -3.18 -2.34
N VAL A 6 6.87 -3.48 -1.04
CA VAL A 6 5.71 -3.09 -0.23
C VAL A 6 6.10 -2.02 0.77
N ILE A 7 5.35 -0.92 0.72
CA ILE A 7 5.56 0.27 1.56
C ILE A 7 4.65 0.16 2.79
N VAL A 8 5.25 0.24 3.98
CA VAL A 8 4.55 0.22 5.26
C VAL A 8 4.78 1.54 6.00
N PRO A 9 3.89 2.53 5.84
CA PRO A 9 3.95 3.74 6.64
C PRO A 9 3.55 3.45 8.08
N SER A 10 4.35 3.90 9.03
CA SER A 10 4.11 3.69 10.45
C SER A 10 4.48 4.92 11.28
N ARG A 11 3.85 5.07 12.44
CA ARG A 11 4.17 6.07 13.47
C ARG A 11 3.69 5.60 14.85
N GLY A 12 4.56 5.73 15.86
CA GLY A 12 4.24 5.42 17.26
C GLY A 12 4.10 3.93 17.59
N ARG A 13 4.40 3.03 16.65
CA ARG A 13 4.13 1.59 16.78
C ARG A 13 5.36 0.71 16.44
N PRO A 14 6.56 0.96 16.95
CA PRO A 14 7.73 0.15 16.61
C PRO A 14 7.57 -1.33 16.97
N GLY A 15 6.75 -1.66 17.99
CA GLY A 15 6.42 -3.05 18.33
C GLY A 15 5.67 -3.83 17.25
N SER A 16 5.07 -3.17 16.26
CA SER A 16 4.42 -3.85 15.12
C SER A 16 5.43 -4.47 14.15
N VAL A 17 6.67 -3.93 14.10
CA VAL A 17 7.71 -4.36 13.16
C VAL A 17 7.98 -5.85 13.27
N ALA A 18 8.31 -6.34 14.47
CA ALA A 18 8.64 -7.75 14.67
C ALA A 18 7.49 -8.65 14.22
N ARG A 19 6.25 -8.37 14.63
CA ARG A 19 5.07 -9.16 14.25
C ARG A 19 4.89 -9.25 12.74
N VAL A 20 4.99 -8.11 12.04
CA VAL A 20 4.80 -8.06 10.59
C VAL A 20 5.95 -8.76 9.87
N VAL A 21 7.20 -8.44 10.23
CA VAL A 21 8.39 -9.04 9.60
C VAL A 21 8.44 -10.56 9.81
N ASP A 22 8.09 -11.05 11.01
CA ASP A 22 8.03 -12.48 11.30
C ASP A 22 6.95 -13.18 10.47
N ALA A 23 5.76 -12.56 10.32
CA ALA A 23 4.72 -13.09 9.45
C ALA A 23 5.13 -13.09 7.96
N TRP A 24 5.85 -12.07 7.50
CA TRP A 24 6.41 -12.03 6.14
C TRP A 24 7.42 -13.15 5.91
N ARG A 25 8.30 -13.37 6.88
CA ARG A 25 9.28 -14.46 6.84
C ARG A 25 8.60 -15.82 6.84
N ALA A 26 7.64 -16.02 7.76
CA ALA A 26 6.91 -17.28 7.88
C ALA A 26 6.08 -17.64 6.64
N THR A 27 5.65 -16.64 5.87
CA THR A 27 4.90 -16.83 4.62
C THR A 27 5.77 -16.89 3.37
N GLY A 28 7.11 -16.79 3.49
CA GLY A 28 8.05 -16.78 2.35
C GLY A 28 8.01 -15.50 1.52
N ALA A 29 7.38 -14.43 2.02
CA ALA A 29 7.22 -13.20 1.24
C ALA A 29 8.55 -12.48 0.99
N LEU A 30 9.50 -12.56 1.92
CA LEU A 30 10.81 -11.90 1.81
C LEU A 30 11.72 -12.52 0.73
N ASP A 31 11.37 -13.67 0.18
CA ASP A 31 12.12 -14.31 -0.92
C ASP A 31 11.81 -13.64 -2.28
N VAL A 32 10.67 -12.97 -2.39
CA VAL A 32 10.17 -12.39 -3.66
C VAL A 32 9.83 -10.91 -3.58
N ALA A 33 9.71 -10.36 -2.37
CA ALA A 33 9.33 -8.97 -2.14
C ALA A 33 10.23 -8.29 -1.11
N HIS A 34 10.47 -7.00 -1.30
CA HIS A 34 11.10 -6.14 -0.31
C HIS A 34 10.05 -5.39 0.49
N LEU A 35 10.31 -5.18 1.77
CA LEU A 35 9.46 -4.48 2.72
C LEU A 35 10.17 -3.21 3.18
N VAL A 36 9.58 -2.04 2.94
CA VAL A 36 10.13 -0.76 3.41
C VAL A 36 9.20 -0.10 4.43
N TRP A 37 9.72 0.11 5.63
CA TRP A 37 9.06 0.88 6.69
C TRP A 37 9.31 2.36 6.47
N VAL A 38 8.24 3.15 6.34
CA VAL A 38 8.36 4.61 6.18
C VAL A 38 7.92 5.28 7.46
N VAL A 39 8.90 5.87 8.14
CA VAL A 39 8.72 6.45 9.48
C VAL A 39 9.10 7.93 9.51
N ASP A 40 8.53 8.67 10.45
CA ASP A 40 8.87 10.07 10.66
C ASP A 40 10.05 10.19 11.61
N ALA A 41 11.09 10.94 11.27
CA ALA A 41 12.27 11.15 12.11
C ALA A 41 11.93 11.93 13.41
N ASP A 42 10.80 12.65 13.43
CA ASP A 42 10.26 13.33 14.61
C ASP A 42 9.26 12.45 15.41
N ASP A 43 9.19 11.15 15.11
CA ASP A 43 8.38 10.23 15.92
C ASP A 43 9.03 10.05 17.30
N PRO A 44 8.33 10.27 18.42
CA PRO A 44 8.88 10.00 19.75
C PRO A 44 9.39 8.56 19.94
N ALA A 45 8.89 7.60 19.14
CA ALA A 45 9.29 6.19 19.18
C ALA A 45 10.31 5.80 18.08
N ILE A 46 10.95 6.77 17.41
CA ILE A 46 11.83 6.53 16.26
C ILE A 46 12.97 5.57 16.54
N ASP A 47 13.56 5.64 17.74
CA ASP A 47 14.67 4.77 18.11
C ASP A 47 14.27 3.29 18.16
N GLY A 48 13.02 2.99 18.48
CA GLY A 48 12.49 1.62 18.41
C GLY A 48 12.44 1.09 16.97
N TYR A 49 12.12 1.93 16.00
CA TYR A 49 12.19 1.55 14.58
C TYR A 49 13.63 1.37 14.11
N ARG A 50 14.55 2.26 14.51
CA ARG A 50 15.98 2.19 14.19
C ARG A 50 16.63 0.91 14.71
N GLN A 51 16.22 0.46 15.89
CA GLN A 51 16.67 -0.81 16.46
C GLN A 51 16.09 -2.03 15.74
N ALA A 52 14.82 -1.95 15.31
CA ALA A 52 14.10 -3.08 14.72
C ALA A 52 14.36 -3.26 13.22
N VAL A 53 14.70 -2.19 12.49
CA VAL A 53 14.85 -2.20 11.02
C VAL A 53 16.13 -1.47 10.62
N PRO A 54 17.07 -2.14 9.91
CA PRO A 54 18.29 -1.49 9.43
C PRO A 54 17.97 -0.39 8.41
N ASP A 55 18.87 0.61 8.37
CA ASP A 55 18.83 1.70 7.39
C ASP A 55 19.63 1.30 6.13
N GLU A 56 19.10 0.37 5.34
CA GLU A 56 19.74 -0.14 4.13
C GLU A 56 18.71 -0.30 2.99
N PRO A 57 18.18 0.82 2.44
CA PRO A 57 17.24 0.72 1.32
C PRO A 57 17.87 0.00 0.11
N GLY A 58 17.22 -1.06 -0.36
CA GLY A 58 17.57 -1.76 -1.59
C GLY A 58 18.61 -2.89 -1.48
N THR A 59 19.27 -3.09 -0.34
CA THR A 59 20.22 -4.19 -0.14
C THR A 59 19.66 -5.31 0.74
N ALA A 60 18.80 -4.97 1.70
CA ALA A 60 18.13 -5.92 2.57
C ALA A 60 16.65 -6.09 2.17
N PRO A 61 16.07 -7.29 2.35
CA PRO A 61 14.64 -7.52 2.06
C PRO A 61 13.70 -6.73 2.99
N VAL A 62 14.21 -6.25 4.13
CA VAL A 62 13.51 -5.36 5.06
C VAL A 62 14.38 -4.14 5.30
N SER A 63 13.85 -2.95 5.05
CA SER A 63 14.57 -1.69 5.19
C SER A 63 13.70 -0.59 5.79
N ARG A 64 14.34 0.53 6.17
CA ARG A 64 13.67 1.72 6.70
C ARG A 64 13.96 2.93 5.82
N TYR A 65 12.92 3.75 5.64
CA TYR A 65 12.99 5.05 4.99
C TYR A 65 12.51 6.13 5.99
N GLU A 66 13.38 7.04 6.38
CA GLU A 66 13.04 8.12 7.31
C GLU A 66 12.67 9.39 6.56
N VAL A 67 11.46 9.93 6.81
CA VAL A 67 11.11 11.28 6.38
C VAL A 67 11.44 12.28 7.50
N PRO A 68 11.89 13.52 7.19
CA PRO A 68 12.47 14.43 8.21
C PRO A 68 11.51 14.80 9.36
N ARG A 69 10.21 14.79 9.10
CA ARG A 69 9.16 15.16 10.06
C ARG A 69 7.86 14.48 9.69
N TRP A 70 6.88 14.55 10.58
CA TRP A 70 5.54 14.05 10.33
C TRP A 70 5.03 14.38 8.91
N MET A 71 4.57 13.35 8.25
CA MET A 71 4.04 13.43 6.90
C MET A 71 2.76 12.59 6.79
N PRO A 72 1.71 13.05 6.09
CA PRO A 72 0.54 12.23 5.80
C PRO A 72 0.91 10.89 5.15
N MET A 73 0.15 9.83 5.48
CA MET A 73 0.40 8.48 4.97
C MET A 73 0.51 8.43 3.46
N VAL A 74 -0.45 9.01 2.75
CA VAL A 74 -0.46 9.01 1.27
C VAL A 74 0.77 9.69 0.70
N ARG A 75 1.24 10.78 1.32
CA ARG A 75 2.47 11.46 0.89
C ARG A 75 3.73 10.59 1.07
N LYS A 76 3.77 9.77 2.13
CA LYS A 76 4.83 8.78 2.32
C LYS A 76 4.82 7.73 1.22
N LEU A 77 3.62 7.22 0.87
CA LEU A 77 3.45 6.27 -0.22
C LEU A 77 3.92 6.84 -1.55
N ASP A 78 3.46 8.04 -1.91
CA ASP A 78 3.83 8.71 -3.16
C ASP A 78 5.32 8.99 -3.25
N LEU A 79 5.95 9.42 -2.15
CA LEU A 79 7.38 9.72 -2.09
C LEU A 79 8.22 8.47 -2.38
N VAL A 80 8.00 7.40 -1.63
CA VAL A 80 8.76 6.14 -1.80
C VAL A 80 8.45 5.49 -3.14
N ALA A 81 7.19 5.53 -3.58
CA ALA A 81 6.82 4.99 -4.89
C ALA A 81 7.47 5.75 -6.05
N ALA A 82 7.67 7.08 -5.92
CA ALA A 82 8.38 7.86 -6.94
C ALA A 82 9.85 7.46 -7.06
N ASP A 83 10.51 7.14 -5.95
CA ASP A 83 11.90 6.67 -5.93
C ASP A 83 12.01 5.21 -6.44
N ALA A 84 11.03 4.38 -6.15
CA ALA A 84 11.07 2.94 -6.40
C ALA A 84 10.58 2.51 -7.80
N ARG A 85 9.74 3.32 -8.45
CA ARG A 85 9.01 2.95 -9.69
C ARG A 85 9.88 2.59 -10.89
N GLU A 86 11.15 2.98 -10.91
CA GLU A 86 12.07 2.64 -11.99
C GLU A 86 12.90 1.38 -11.65
N THR A 87 12.92 0.98 -10.38
CA THR A 87 13.70 -0.15 -9.87
C THR A 87 12.85 -1.41 -9.70
N TYR A 88 11.61 -1.24 -9.20
CA TYR A 88 10.70 -2.35 -8.95
C TYR A 88 9.63 -2.43 -10.04
N TRP A 89 9.33 -3.66 -10.44
CA TRP A 89 8.27 -3.90 -11.43
C TRP A 89 6.88 -3.63 -10.87
N SER A 90 6.68 -3.84 -9.56
CA SER A 90 5.43 -3.55 -8.85
C SER A 90 5.68 -2.95 -7.48
N ILE A 91 4.73 -2.15 -7.02
CA ILE A 91 4.77 -1.45 -5.73
C ILE A 91 3.46 -1.70 -5.00
N GLY A 92 3.56 -2.06 -3.73
CA GLY A 92 2.41 -2.32 -2.86
C GLY A 92 2.36 -1.42 -1.64
N PHE A 93 1.22 -1.43 -0.99
CA PHE A 93 0.93 -0.81 0.30
C PHE A 93 0.38 -1.85 1.27
N ALA A 94 0.85 -1.83 2.51
CA ALA A 94 0.22 -2.47 3.64
C ALA A 94 0.31 -1.57 4.88
N GLY A 95 -0.65 -1.62 5.78
CA GLY A 95 -0.55 -0.98 7.09
C GLY A 95 0.40 -1.75 8.03
N ASP A 96 0.87 -1.08 9.09
CA ASP A 96 1.69 -1.68 10.15
C ASP A 96 0.89 -2.66 11.05
N ASP A 97 -0.38 -2.83 10.74
CA ASP A 97 -1.34 -3.76 11.34
C ASP A 97 -1.85 -4.83 10.34
N HIS A 98 -1.26 -4.91 9.15
CA HIS A 98 -1.54 -5.98 8.19
C HIS A 98 -0.56 -7.14 8.37
N VAL A 99 -1.10 -8.32 8.66
CA VAL A 99 -0.33 -9.54 8.98
C VAL A 99 -0.67 -10.62 7.96
N PRO A 100 0.22 -10.95 7.03
CA PRO A 100 -0.04 -12.00 6.05
C PRO A 100 -0.15 -13.37 6.74
N ARG A 101 -1.13 -14.17 6.28
CA ARG A 101 -1.42 -15.50 6.78
C ARG A 101 -1.23 -16.59 5.72
N THR A 102 -1.43 -16.25 4.45
CA THR A 102 -1.33 -17.20 3.35
C THR A 102 0.13 -17.37 2.94
N PRO A 103 0.72 -18.59 3.01
CA PRO A 103 2.05 -18.87 2.46
C PRO A 103 2.11 -18.52 0.97
N GLY A 104 3.21 -17.88 0.54
CA GLY A 104 3.43 -17.51 -0.85
C GLY A 104 2.55 -16.35 -1.37
N TRP A 105 1.86 -15.64 -0.51
CA TRP A 105 0.95 -14.55 -0.91
C TRP A 105 1.59 -13.49 -1.81
N ALA A 106 2.86 -13.10 -1.53
CA ALA A 106 3.56 -12.11 -2.33
C ALA A 106 3.86 -12.60 -3.75
N ALA A 107 4.25 -13.87 -3.89
CA ALA A 107 4.43 -14.51 -5.19
C ALA A 107 3.11 -14.55 -5.98
N ARG A 108 1.98 -14.85 -5.31
CA ARG A 108 0.64 -14.80 -5.92
C ARG A 108 0.27 -13.41 -6.42
N TYR A 109 0.65 -12.35 -5.69
CA TYR A 109 0.46 -10.96 -6.14
C TYR A 109 1.28 -10.67 -7.40
N VAL A 110 2.56 -11.03 -7.41
CA VAL A 110 3.44 -10.83 -8.56
C VAL A 110 2.94 -11.61 -9.77
N GLU A 111 2.55 -12.88 -9.60
CA GLU A 111 2.00 -13.73 -10.66
C GLU A 111 0.73 -13.10 -11.28
N GLU A 112 -0.20 -12.68 -10.43
CA GLU A 112 -1.44 -12.08 -10.90
C GLU A 112 -1.22 -10.73 -11.60
N LEU A 113 -0.33 -9.88 -11.07
CA LEU A 113 0.05 -8.65 -11.74
C LEU A 113 0.71 -8.91 -13.10
N ARG A 114 1.56 -9.95 -13.21
CA ARG A 114 2.15 -10.36 -14.50
C ARG A 114 1.08 -10.83 -15.48
N ARG A 115 0.07 -11.56 -15.02
CA ARG A 115 -1.08 -11.97 -15.84
C ARG A 115 -1.90 -10.76 -16.33
N LEU A 116 -2.05 -9.74 -15.48
CA LEU A 116 -2.75 -8.50 -15.83
C LEU A 116 -1.92 -7.59 -16.75
N GLY A 117 -0.57 -7.73 -16.73
CA GLY A 117 0.38 -6.86 -17.43
C GLY A 117 0.47 -5.46 -16.87
N THR A 118 -0.62 -4.70 -16.90
CA THR A 118 -0.84 -3.43 -16.18
C THR A 118 -2.04 -3.62 -15.29
N GLY A 119 -1.86 -3.51 -13.96
CA GLY A 119 -2.97 -3.81 -13.05
C GLY A 119 -2.72 -3.56 -11.58
N ILE A 120 -3.76 -3.85 -10.82
CA ILE A 120 -3.84 -3.74 -9.36
C ILE A 120 -4.34 -5.07 -8.81
N VAL A 121 -3.77 -5.54 -7.71
CA VAL A 121 -4.17 -6.77 -7.01
C VAL A 121 -4.32 -6.51 -5.52
N TYR A 122 -5.25 -7.20 -4.90
CA TYR A 122 -5.42 -7.23 -3.44
C TYR A 122 -6.02 -8.56 -2.98
N GLY A 123 -5.76 -8.91 -1.73
CA GLY A 123 -6.28 -10.12 -1.09
C GLY A 123 -7.40 -9.83 -0.09
N ASP A 124 -7.85 -10.89 0.56
CA ASP A 124 -8.75 -10.80 1.70
C ASP A 124 -8.00 -10.22 2.91
N ASP A 125 -8.64 -9.30 3.61
CA ASP A 125 -8.11 -8.71 4.84
C ASP A 125 -8.78 -9.28 6.11
N GLY A 126 -9.68 -10.25 5.94
CA GLY A 126 -10.46 -10.84 7.02
C GLY A 126 -11.49 -9.89 7.64
N TYR A 127 -11.80 -8.76 6.99
CA TYR A 127 -12.76 -7.76 7.45
C TYR A 127 -13.59 -7.16 6.29
N GLN A 128 -12.95 -6.50 5.33
CA GLN A 128 -13.61 -5.89 4.17
C GLN A 128 -13.74 -6.85 3.00
N GLY A 129 -12.80 -7.77 2.82
CA GLY A 129 -12.77 -8.72 1.73
C GLY A 129 -12.80 -8.03 0.37
N LYS A 130 -13.61 -8.54 -0.55
CA LYS A 130 -13.75 -7.97 -1.92
C LYS A 130 -14.24 -6.51 -1.95
N ARG A 131 -14.85 -6.00 -0.88
CA ARG A 131 -15.48 -4.66 -0.88
C ARG A 131 -14.47 -3.53 -0.92
N LEU A 132 -13.26 -3.73 -0.36
CA LEU A 132 -12.28 -2.66 -0.22
C LEU A 132 -10.86 -3.22 -0.15
N PRO A 133 -9.92 -2.73 -1.01
CA PRO A 133 -8.52 -3.11 -0.96
C PRO A 133 -7.81 -2.37 0.19
N THR A 134 -7.88 -2.87 1.42
CA THR A 134 -7.22 -2.25 2.58
C THR A 134 -5.70 -2.41 2.54
N GLN A 135 -5.22 -3.29 1.68
CA GLN A 135 -3.84 -3.47 1.24
C GLN A 135 -3.86 -3.87 -0.23
N TRP A 136 -2.90 -3.43 -1.01
CA TRP A 136 -2.84 -3.69 -2.45
C TRP A 136 -1.41 -3.67 -3.00
N ALA A 137 -1.25 -4.18 -4.22
CA ALA A 137 -0.09 -3.92 -5.06
C ALA A 137 -0.53 -3.52 -6.46
N MET A 138 0.27 -2.70 -7.13
CA MET A 138 0.05 -2.28 -8.51
C MET A 138 1.35 -2.31 -9.31
N THR A 139 1.24 -2.44 -10.62
CA THR A 139 2.39 -2.33 -11.51
C THR A 139 2.95 -0.90 -11.53
N SER A 140 4.26 -0.76 -11.60
CA SER A 140 4.95 0.54 -11.50
C SER A 140 4.67 1.48 -12.67
N ASP A 141 4.22 0.96 -13.82
CA ASP A 141 3.79 1.77 -14.96
C ASP A 141 2.56 2.63 -14.62
N ILE A 142 1.64 2.15 -13.78
CA ILE A 142 0.52 2.95 -13.27
C ILE A 142 1.06 4.14 -12.47
N VAL A 143 2.01 3.89 -11.56
CA VAL A 143 2.64 4.96 -10.76
C VAL A 143 3.35 5.98 -11.64
N ARG A 144 4.07 5.52 -12.68
CA ARG A 144 4.72 6.40 -13.66
C ARG A 144 3.71 7.26 -14.41
N ALA A 145 2.64 6.66 -14.91
CA ALA A 145 1.63 7.36 -15.71
C ALA A 145 0.85 8.40 -14.90
N LEU A 146 0.53 8.09 -13.64
CA LEU A 146 -0.22 8.98 -12.76
C LEU A 146 0.68 9.99 -12.02
N GLY A 147 1.99 9.72 -11.92
CA GLY A 147 2.95 10.49 -11.12
C GLY A 147 2.77 10.31 -9.61
N ARG A 148 1.96 9.35 -9.17
CA ARG A 148 1.62 9.04 -7.77
C ARG A 148 1.10 7.62 -7.62
N MET A 149 1.22 7.05 -6.41
CA MET A 149 0.70 5.72 -6.10
C MET A 149 -0.80 5.78 -5.75
N VAL A 150 -1.22 6.76 -4.95
CA VAL A 150 -2.63 6.95 -4.59
C VAL A 150 -3.29 7.97 -5.53
N PRO A 151 -4.35 7.59 -6.28
CA PRO A 151 -4.92 8.46 -7.31
C PRO A 151 -5.51 9.77 -6.76
N ALA A 152 -6.21 9.70 -5.62
CA ALA A 152 -6.83 10.87 -4.98
C ALA A 152 -5.85 11.59 -4.05
N PRO A 153 -5.88 12.94 -3.98
CA PRO A 153 -5.01 13.73 -3.11
C PRO A 153 -5.52 13.77 -1.66
N VAL A 154 -5.74 12.62 -1.08
CA VAL A 154 -6.15 12.41 0.31
C VAL A 154 -4.93 12.31 1.22
N GLU A 155 -5.10 12.46 2.53
CA GLU A 155 -4.00 12.35 3.48
C GLU A 155 -3.87 10.93 4.06
N HIS A 156 -5.00 10.26 4.36
CA HIS A 156 -5.03 8.95 4.98
C HIS A 156 -6.24 8.12 4.56
N LEU A 157 -7.46 8.60 4.84
CA LEU A 157 -8.70 7.89 4.55
C LEU A 157 -9.07 8.00 3.06
N TYR A 158 -9.89 7.06 2.57
CA TYR A 158 -10.32 7.00 1.15
C TYR A 158 -9.21 6.72 0.14
N CYS A 159 -7.98 6.42 0.54
CA CYS A 159 -6.92 6.00 -0.38
C CYS A 159 -7.28 4.66 -1.06
N ASP A 160 -7.78 3.71 -0.29
CA ASP A 160 -8.32 2.42 -0.70
C ASP A 160 -9.53 2.54 -1.63
N ASN A 161 -10.49 3.43 -1.31
CA ASN A 161 -11.62 3.73 -2.20
C ASN A 161 -11.17 4.31 -3.54
N ALA A 162 -10.16 5.18 -3.54
CA ALA A 162 -9.64 5.77 -4.77
C ALA A 162 -8.93 4.74 -5.66
N VAL A 163 -8.16 3.84 -5.05
CA VAL A 163 -7.51 2.73 -5.77
C VAL A 163 -8.56 1.77 -6.34
N LEU A 164 -9.60 1.44 -5.57
CA LEU A 164 -10.70 0.60 -6.01
C LEU A 164 -11.44 1.22 -7.20
N ASP A 165 -11.84 2.50 -7.08
CA ASP A 165 -12.56 3.21 -8.13
C ASP A 165 -11.74 3.29 -9.42
N LEU A 166 -10.45 3.62 -9.34
CA LEU A 166 -9.54 3.63 -10.49
C LEU A 166 -9.49 2.24 -11.13
N GLY A 167 -9.21 1.21 -10.33
CA GLY A 167 -9.02 -0.15 -10.83
C GLY A 167 -10.26 -0.74 -11.48
N ILE A 168 -11.45 -0.54 -10.87
CA ILE A 168 -12.73 -0.96 -11.45
C ILE A 168 -13.00 -0.19 -12.75
N SER A 169 -12.85 1.14 -12.72
CA SER A 169 -13.14 1.97 -13.88
C SER A 169 -12.18 1.72 -15.05
N ALA A 170 -10.93 1.38 -14.77
CA ALA A 170 -9.95 1.02 -15.79
C ALA A 170 -10.04 -0.46 -16.24
N GLY A 171 -10.77 -1.30 -15.52
CA GLY A 171 -10.86 -2.74 -15.77
C GLY A 171 -9.56 -3.49 -15.47
N CYS A 172 -8.81 -3.06 -14.46
CA CYS A 172 -7.46 -3.57 -14.19
C CYS A 172 -7.20 -3.97 -12.73
N ILE A 173 -8.24 -4.15 -11.92
CA ILE A 173 -8.10 -4.59 -10.53
C ILE A 173 -8.64 -6.01 -10.34
N HIS A 174 -7.89 -6.83 -9.60
CA HIS A 174 -8.26 -8.21 -9.30
C HIS A 174 -8.19 -8.50 -7.81
N TYR A 175 -9.23 -9.14 -7.28
CA TYR A 175 -9.34 -9.63 -5.91
C TYR A 175 -8.95 -11.11 -5.84
N LEU A 176 -8.07 -11.47 -4.93
CA LEU A 176 -7.62 -12.83 -4.65
C LEU A 176 -8.25 -13.33 -3.34
N PRO A 177 -9.38 -14.05 -3.39
CA PRO A 177 -10.11 -14.47 -2.19
C PRO A 177 -9.38 -15.50 -1.34
N ASP A 178 -8.42 -16.19 -1.92
CA ASP A 178 -7.61 -17.24 -1.29
C ASP A 178 -6.28 -16.69 -0.69
N VAL A 179 -6.03 -15.39 -0.80
CA VAL A 179 -4.88 -14.72 -0.20
C VAL A 179 -5.34 -13.89 0.98
N LEU A 180 -5.04 -14.34 2.20
CA LEU A 180 -5.34 -13.62 3.43
C LEU A 180 -4.13 -12.82 3.91
N VAL A 181 -4.26 -11.48 3.89
CA VAL A 181 -3.38 -10.53 4.58
C VAL A 181 -4.22 -9.83 5.64
N GLU A 182 -4.25 -10.43 6.83
CA GLU A 182 -5.19 -10.09 7.89
C GLU A 182 -4.98 -8.68 8.43
N HIS A 183 -6.03 -7.87 8.42
CA HIS A 183 -6.03 -6.52 9.01
C HIS A 183 -6.39 -6.61 10.50
N MET A 184 -5.41 -6.29 11.35
CA MET A 184 -5.58 -6.27 12.82
C MET A 184 -6.28 -4.98 13.26
N HIS A 185 -7.50 -4.77 12.74
CA HIS A 185 -8.24 -3.52 12.89
C HIS A 185 -9.02 -3.45 14.21
N PRO A 186 -8.98 -2.31 14.96
CA PRO A 186 -9.72 -2.16 16.23
C PRO A 186 -11.22 -2.40 16.10
N VAL A 187 -11.87 -1.93 15.03
CA VAL A 187 -13.30 -2.14 14.79
C VAL A 187 -13.66 -3.62 14.61
N ALA A 188 -12.71 -4.43 14.13
CA ALA A 188 -12.87 -5.90 14.05
C ALA A 188 -12.57 -6.62 15.38
N GLY A 189 -12.29 -5.87 16.46
CA GLY A 189 -11.92 -6.42 17.76
C GLY A 189 -10.54 -7.08 17.82
N LYS A 190 -9.68 -6.84 16.82
CA LYS A 190 -8.38 -7.51 16.66
C LYS A 190 -7.20 -6.71 17.21
N ALA A 191 -7.40 -5.44 17.55
CA ALA A 191 -6.38 -4.56 18.16
C ALA A 191 -7.03 -3.56 19.12
N ALA A 192 -6.22 -2.97 19.99
CA ALA A 192 -6.66 -1.87 20.84
C ALA A 192 -6.74 -0.56 20.03
N ASP A 193 -7.67 0.31 20.45
CA ASP A 193 -7.75 1.69 19.97
C ASP A 193 -6.62 2.52 20.60
N ASP A 194 -5.69 3.00 19.78
CA ASP A 194 -4.58 3.84 20.21
C ASP A 194 -4.70 5.30 19.73
N ASP A 195 -3.79 6.16 20.19
CA ASP A 195 -3.81 7.60 19.87
C ASP A 195 -3.61 7.85 18.36
N GLN A 196 -2.81 7.03 17.69
CA GLN A 196 -2.63 7.14 16.24
C GLN A 196 -3.92 6.80 15.50
N TYR A 197 -4.60 5.73 15.91
CA TYR A 197 -5.90 5.35 15.35
C TYR A 197 -6.93 6.47 15.53
N ARG A 198 -7.04 7.04 16.76
CA ARG A 198 -7.96 8.16 17.05
C ARG A 198 -7.66 9.41 16.23
N ARG A 199 -6.37 9.72 16.04
CA ARG A 199 -5.92 10.86 15.26
C ARG A 199 -6.33 10.74 13.79
N VAL A 200 -6.00 9.61 13.13
CA VAL A 200 -6.28 9.41 11.70
C VAL A 200 -7.75 9.18 11.39
N ASN A 201 -8.54 8.71 12.38
CA ASN A 201 -9.99 8.52 12.26
C ASN A 201 -10.80 9.68 12.86
N SER A 202 -10.19 10.85 13.11
CA SER A 202 -10.90 12.01 13.61
C SER A 202 -11.98 12.51 12.61
N ARG A 203 -13.05 13.12 13.12
CA ARG A 203 -14.13 13.68 12.28
C ARG A 203 -13.61 14.69 11.24
N ASP A 204 -12.60 15.47 11.62
CA ASP A 204 -12.00 16.46 10.72
C ASP A 204 -11.16 15.83 9.64
N GLN A 205 -10.37 14.78 9.94
CA GLN A 205 -9.64 14.01 8.93
C GLN A 205 -10.63 13.36 7.96
N TYR A 206 -11.66 12.73 8.51
CA TYR A 206 -12.69 12.09 7.68
C TYR A 206 -13.36 13.08 6.72
N ARG A 207 -13.69 14.30 7.19
CA ARG A 207 -14.30 15.35 6.37
C ARG A 207 -13.36 15.84 5.27
N ARG A 208 -12.09 16.14 5.62
CA ARG A 208 -11.08 16.60 4.63
C ARG A 208 -10.88 15.57 3.52
N ASP A 209 -10.60 14.33 3.88
CA ASP A 209 -10.30 13.28 2.91
C ASP A 209 -11.53 12.93 2.06
N ARG A 210 -12.73 12.94 2.65
CA ARG A 210 -13.96 12.73 1.88
C ARG A 210 -14.17 13.80 0.82
N VAL A 211 -13.90 15.06 1.14
CA VAL A 211 -14.01 16.19 0.18
C VAL A 211 -12.97 16.03 -0.92
N ALA A 212 -11.71 15.75 -0.57
CA ALA A 212 -10.62 15.56 -1.53
C ALA A 212 -10.89 14.37 -2.47
N TYR A 213 -11.31 13.22 -1.91
CA TYR A 213 -11.70 12.04 -2.70
C TYR A 213 -12.85 12.33 -3.67
N ARG A 214 -13.94 12.96 -3.20
CA ARG A 214 -15.09 13.29 -4.05
C ARG A 214 -14.71 14.25 -5.18
N ARG A 215 -13.89 15.27 -4.88
CA ARG A 215 -13.39 16.20 -5.88
C ARG A 215 -12.56 15.48 -6.94
N TRP A 216 -11.64 14.61 -6.55
CA TRP A 216 -10.87 13.81 -7.49
C TRP A 216 -11.78 12.94 -8.35
N LYS A 217 -12.74 12.23 -7.73
CA LYS A 217 -13.67 11.35 -8.45
C LYS A 217 -14.48 12.09 -9.52
N GLN A 218 -14.88 13.34 -9.25
CA GLN A 218 -15.64 14.17 -10.17
C GLN A 218 -14.80 14.81 -11.27
N SER A 219 -13.54 15.18 -10.99
CA SER A 219 -12.74 16.04 -11.88
C SER A 219 -11.53 15.37 -12.51
N ARG A 220 -11.03 14.24 -11.96
CA ARG A 220 -9.77 13.63 -12.38
C ARG A 220 -9.86 12.14 -12.68
N LEU A 221 -10.77 11.40 -12.07
CA LEU A 221 -10.89 9.94 -12.25
C LEU A 221 -10.95 9.56 -13.74
N ALA A 222 -11.74 10.25 -14.55
CA ALA A 222 -11.85 9.93 -15.97
C ALA A 222 -10.51 10.05 -16.72
N ALA A 223 -9.72 11.09 -16.42
CA ALA A 223 -8.40 11.27 -17.02
C ALA A 223 -7.39 10.20 -16.53
N ASP A 224 -7.41 9.89 -15.24
CA ASP A 224 -6.56 8.84 -14.66
C ASP A 224 -6.90 7.46 -15.25
N VAL A 225 -8.20 7.16 -15.48
CA VAL A 225 -8.66 5.93 -16.15
C VAL A 225 -8.17 5.85 -17.59
N VAL A 226 -8.25 6.95 -18.35
CA VAL A 226 -7.73 7.00 -19.73
C VAL A 226 -6.23 6.72 -19.74
N ALA A 227 -5.46 7.32 -18.82
CA ALA A 227 -4.03 7.07 -18.74
C ALA A 227 -3.70 5.59 -18.49
N VAL A 228 -4.40 4.93 -17.55
CA VAL A 228 -4.19 3.49 -17.27
C VAL A 228 -4.64 2.61 -18.43
N ARG A 229 -5.77 2.89 -19.06
CA ARG A 229 -6.24 2.14 -20.25
C ARG A 229 -5.26 2.23 -21.41
N THR A 230 -4.70 3.42 -21.65
CA THR A 230 -3.69 3.62 -22.69
C THR A 230 -2.42 2.77 -22.46
N LEU A 231 -2.00 2.57 -21.19
CA LEU A 231 -0.91 1.63 -20.88
C LEU A 231 -1.28 0.20 -21.30
N ARG A 232 -2.46 -0.26 -20.94
CA ARG A 232 -2.96 -1.61 -21.27
C ARG A 232 -3.05 -1.85 -22.77
N GLU A 233 -3.58 -0.90 -23.51
CA GLU A 233 -3.67 -0.96 -24.99
C GLU A 233 -2.27 -1.06 -25.63
N ARG A 234 -1.29 -0.26 -25.17
CA ARG A 234 0.10 -0.32 -25.65
C ARG A 234 0.77 -1.65 -25.35
N ALA A 235 0.39 -2.30 -24.25
CA ALA A 235 0.85 -3.64 -23.90
C ALA A 235 0.10 -4.77 -24.61
N GLY A 236 -0.85 -4.46 -25.50
CA GLY A 236 -1.67 -5.44 -26.21
C GLY A 236 -2.73 -6.12 -25.34
N ILE A 237 -3.06 -5.52 -24.21
CA ILE A 237 -4.04 -6.04 -23.24
C ILE A 237 -5.39 -5.39 -23.56
N HIS A 238 -6.26 -6.15 -24.21
CA HIS A 238 -7.62 -5.72 -24.50
C HIS A 238 -8.55 -6.06 -23.33
N ALA A 239 -9.52 -5.16 -23.04
CA ALA A 239 -10.51 -5.29 -21.98
C ALA A 239 -11.51 -6.42 -22.26
#